data_f83df2cc5248871f7bf0ab84db4b5450
#
_entry.id   f83df2cc5248871f7bf0ab84db4b5450
#
_cell.length_a   1.000
_cell.length_b   1.000
_cell.length_c   1.000
_cell.angle_alpha   90.00
_cell.angle_beta   90.00
_cell.angle_gamma   90.00
#
_symmetry.space_group_name_H-M   'P 1'
#
loop_
_entity.id
_entity.type
_entity.pdbx_description
1 polymer ?
#
loop_
_entity_poly.entity_id
_entity_poly.type
_entity_poly.pdbx_seq_one_letter_code
_entity_poly.pdbx_strand_id
1 'polypeptide(L)'
;KTQQGFEVITCYTDEIGTTKTDIKNHLKSLWDNASETNPAPDYLLLCGDINKVPTFDGSTATHPTDLYYAEYTGDFLPELFYGRFSANSASQMTAIVNKTVNYEKYAFENDEWLNRIMLVAGKETASPAPTCVNGQMNYVKQYFTTLDTAIYYNPASGNKASEIKQKLNNGYGWINYSAHCDEDGWASPSLTRSNVSAMTNTGMYGVWLNNCCLSSKYDVSECFAETSLRQEPKAAVAEIG
;
A
#
# COMPACT_ATOMS: atom_id res chain seq x y z
N LYS A 1 6.50 13.94 11.16
CA LYS A 1 7.66 13.09 11.49
C LYS A 1 8.62 13.75 12.47
N THR A 2 9.02 14.99 12.27
CA THR A 2 9.90 15.71 13.23
C THR A 2 9.33 15.71 14.65
N GLN A 3 8.01 15.90 14.84
CA GLN A 3 7.36 15.81 16.15
C GLN A 3 7.41 14.41 16.80
N GLN A 4 7.68 13.37 16.00
CA GLN A 4 7.85 11.99 16.45
C GLN A 4 9.33 11.61 16.68
N GLY A 5 10.25 12.59 16.57
CA GLY A 5 11.68 12.38 16.80
C GLY A 5 12.48 11.98 15.57
N PHE A 6 11.88 11.97 14.38
CA PHE A 6 12.63 11.72 13.14
C PHE A 6 13.38 13.00 12.70
N GLU A 7 14.61 12.85 12.30
CA GLU A 7 15.28 13.81 11.42
C GLU A 7 14.72 13.67 10.02
N VAL A 8 14.33 14.79 9.40
CA VAL A 8 13.68 14.78 8.08
C VAL A 8 14.54 15.56 7.10
N ILE A 9 15.08 14.85 6.12
CA ILE A 9 15.77 15.42 4.96
C ILE A 9 14.74 15.57 3.84
N THR A 10 14.50 16.80 3.37
CA THR A 10 13.59 17.06 2.25
C THR A 10 14.41 17.39 1.02
N CYS A 11 14.17 16.65 -0.07
CA CYS A 11 14.84 16.84 -1.35
C CYS A 11 13.79 17.13 -2.42
N TYR A 12 14.01 18.16 -3.23
CA TYR A 12 13.12 18.52 -4.33
C TYR A 12 13.73 18.09 -5.67
N THR A 13 12.92 17.53 -6.57
CA THR A 13 13.40 17.01 -7.85
C THR A 13 13.97 18.09 -8.78
N ASP A 14 13.60 19.35 -8.62
CA ASP A 14 14.19 20.50 -9.31
C ASP A 14 15.60 20.87 -8.78
N GLU A 15 15.95 20.42 -7.59
CA GLU A 15 17.27 20.63 -6.97
C GLU A 15 18.22 19.44 -7.21
N ILE A 16 17.70 18.20 -7.09
CA ILE A 16 18.53 16.98 -7.15
C ILE A 16 18.52 16.29 -8.52
N GLY A 17 17.67 16.76 -9.46
CA GLY A 17 17.44 16.18 -10.78
C GLY A 17 16.11 15.44 -10.90
N THR A 18 15.59 15.41 -12.14
CA THR A 18 14.23 14.90 -12.43
C THR A 18 14.23 13.48 -12.99
N THR A 19 15.40 12.90 -13.30
CA THR A 19 15.48 11.53 -13.82
C THR A 19 15.58 10.51 -12.68
N LYS A 20 15.09 9.29 -12.93
CA LYS A 20 15.23 8.20 -11.95
C LYS A 20 16.68 7.96 -11.51
N THR A 21 17.63 8.17 -12.41
CA THR A 21 19.08 8.01 -12.12
C THR A 21 19.59 9.13 -11.22
N ASP A 22 19.24 10.39 -11.49
CA ASP A 22 19.68 11.52 -10.66
C ASP A 22 19.16 11.38 -9.22
N ILE A 23 17.87 11.06 -9.08
CA ILE A 23 17.24 10.86 -7.77
C ILE A 23 17.91 9.71 -7.02
N LYS A 24 18.11 8.55 -7.69
CA LYS A 24 18.82 7.41 -7.07
C LYS A 24 20.23 7.78 -6.64
N ASN A 25 20.99 8.47 -7.50
CA ASN A 25 22.37 8.87 -7.19
C ASN A 25 22.43 9.81 -5.98
N HIS A 26 21.48 10.74 -5.88
CA HIS A 26 21.38 11.62 -4.72
C HIS A 26 21.10 10.83 -3.44
N LEU A 27 20.09 9.96 -3.44
CA LEU A 27 19.74 9.12 -2.29
C LEU A 27 20.90 8.21 -1.88
N LYS A 28 21.55 7.56 -2.86
CA LYS A 28 22.73 6.74 -2.60
C LYS A 28 23.87 7.55 -2.01
N SER A 29 24.05 8.80 -2.40
CA SER A 29 25.10 9.66 -1.83
C SER A 29 24.85 9.96 -0.35
N LEU A 30 23.61 10.07 0.10
CA LEU A 30 23.27 10.22 1.53
C LEU A 30 23.64 8.96 2.32
N TRP A 31 23.46 7.79 1.72
CA TRP A 31 23.83 6.51 2.31
C TRP A 31 25.35 6.29 2.32
N ASP A 32 26.04 6.53 1.19
CA ASP A 32 27.49 6.33 1.04
C ASP A 32 28.32 7.27 1.95
N ASN A 33 27.82 8.49 2.21
CA ASN A 33 28.52 9.49 3.02
C ASN A 33 28.06 9.50 4.49
N ALA A 34 27.37 8.45 4.94
CA ALA A 34 26.93 8.34 6.31
C ALA A 34 28.11 8.31 7.30
N SER A 35 27.89 8.88 8.48
CA SER A 35 28.85 8.91 9.58
C SER A 35 28.12 8.88 10.93
N GLU A 36 28.86 8.79 12.03
CA GLU A 36 28.26 8.83 13.39
C GLU A 36 27.48 10.14 13.66
N THR A 37 27.89 11.25 13.05
CA THR A 37 27.24 12.56 13.20
C THR A 37 26.23 12.89 12.11
N ASN A 38 26.18 12.09 11.04
CA ASN A 38 25.24 12.20 9.94
C ASN A 38 24.86 10.79 9.48
N PRO A 39 23.95 10.10 10.18
CA PRO A 39 23.60 8.72 9.89
C PRO A 39 22.91 8.57 8.52
N ALA A 40 23.00 7.39 7.93
CA ALA A 40 22.23 7.06 6.74
C ALA A 40 20.73 7.16 7.03
N PRO A 41 19.90 7.57 6.04
CA PRO A 41 18.46 7.48 6.17
C PRO A 41 17.99 6.02 6.37
N ASP A 42 17.02 5.78 7.24
CA ASP A 42 16.36 4.49 7.41
C ASP A 42 15.10 4.38 6.52
N TYR A 43 14.47 5.51 6.19
CA TYR A 43 13.19 5.57 5.51
C TYR A 43 13.22 6.52 4.32
N LEU A 44 12.58 6.10 3.25
CA LEU A 44 12.38 6.88 2.02
C LEU A 44 10.89 7.03 1.73
N LEU A 45 10.40 8.26 1.59
CA LEU A 45 9.06 8.54 1.10
C LEU A 45 9.14 9.30 -0.22
N LEU A 46 8.71 8.67 -1.30
CA LEU A 46 8.57 9.28 -2.63
C LEU A 46 7.22 10.00 -2.72
N CYS A 47 7.24 11.31 -2.91
CA CYS A 47 6.03 12.14 -2.96
C CYS A 47 5.71 12.56 -4.38
N GLY A 48 4.80 11.86 -5.03
CA GLY A 48 4.38 12.10 -6.42
C GLY A 48 4.13 10.81 -7.20
N ASP A 49 3.27 10.90 -8.20
CA ASP A 49 3.06 9.86 -9.20
C ASP A 49 4.24 9.81 -10.20
N ILE A 50 4.29 8.83 -11.09
CA ILE A 50 5.42 8.58 -12.02
C ILE A 50 5.79 9.78 -12.90
N ASN A 51 4.85 10.66 -13.17
CA ASN A 51 5.10 11.90 -13.92
C ASN A 51 5.76 13.00 -13.07
N LYS A 52 5.90 12.80 -11.76
CA LYS A 52 6.58 13.69 -10.79
C LYS A 52 7.87 13.07 -10.29
N VAL A 53 7.79 11.80 -9.86
CA VAL A 53 8.92 10.99 -9.43
C VAL A 53 8.92 9.73 -10.28
N PRO A 54 9.73 9.65 -11.33
CA PRO A 54 9.77 8.51 -12.25
C PRO A 54 9.99 7.18 -11.51
N THR A 55 9.58 6.08 -12.12
CA THR A 55 9.82 4.73 -11.60
C THR A 55 10.88 4.00 -12.40
N PHE A 56 11.42 2.93 -11.85
CA PHE A 56 12.26 1.97 -12.57
C PHE A 56 11.38 0.85 -13.16
N ASP A 57 11.97 0.12 -14.09
CA ASP A 57 11.42 -1.12 -14.60
C ASP A 57 12.01 -2.31 -13.83
N GLY A 58 11.21 -3.32 -13.55
CA GLY A 58 11.69 -4.56 -12.94
C GLY A 58 12.70 -5.30 -13.83
N SER A 59 13.58 -6.08 -13.23
CA SER A 59 14.67 -6.77 -13.95
C SER A 59 14.21 -7.95 -14.82
N THR A 60 13.09 -8.58 -14.48
CA THR A 60 12.58 -9.79 -15.19
C THR A 60 11.39 -9.49 -16.08
N ALA A 61 10.66 -8.40 -15.81
CA ALA A 61 9.53 -7.95 -16.62
C ALA A 61 9.41 -6.43 -16.49
N THR A 62 8.81 -5.79 -17.49
CA THR A 62 8.51 -4.36 -17.49
C THR A 62 7.30 -4.11 -16.57
N HIS A 63 7.54 -3.99 -15.29
CA HIS A 63 6.58 -3.54 -14.28
C HIS A 63 7.21 -2.42 -13.47
N PRO A 64 6.43 -1.44 -12.97
CA PRO A 64 6.98 -0.34 -12.19
C PRO A 64 7.53 -0.85 -10.86
N THR A 65 8.68 -0.30 -10.45
CA THR A 65 9.24 -0.62 -9.13
C THR A 65 10.03 0.55 -8.57
N ASP A 66 9.83 0.83 -7.29
CA ASP A 66 10.59 1.81 -6.53
C ASP A 66 11.76 1.19 -5.76
N LEU A 67 11.91 -0.15 -5.81
CA LEU A 67 12.99 -0.87 -5.13
C LEU A 67 14.37 -0.24 -5.37
N TYR A 68 14.66 0.09 -6.62
CA TYR A 68 15.99 0.60 -6.99
C TYR A 68 16.31 2.00 -6.46
N TYR A 69 15.35 2.73 -5.89
CA TYR A 69 15.63 3.96 -5.14
C TYR A 69 16.21 3.69 -3.75
N ALA A 70 15.95 2.49 -3.22
CA ALA A 70 16.34 2.09 -1.88
C ALA A 70 17.36 0.95 -1.84
N GLU A 71 17.77 0.41 -3.01
CA GLU A 71 18.71 -0.70 -3.16
C GLU A 71 20.02 -0.19 -3.75
N TYR A 72 21.14 -0.42 -3.04
CA TYR A 72 22.45 0.15 -3.38
C TYR A 72 23.57 -0.89 -3.51
N THR A 73 23.38 -2.12 -3.02
CA THR A 73 24.41 -3.17 -2.95
C THR A 73 24.34 -4.17 -4.09
N GLY A 74 23.24 -4.22 -4.86
CA GLY A 74 23.07 -5.09 -6.02
C GLY A 74 22.56 -6.50 -5.68
N ASP A 75 22.02 -6.71 -4.46
CA ASP A 75 21.49 -8.00 -4.00
C ASP A 75 19.95 -8.07 -4.03
N PHE A 76 19.29 -7.02 -4.52
CA PHE A 76 17.84 -6.86 -4.57
C PHE A 76 17.14 -6.75 -3.20
N LEU A 77 17.90 -6.52 -2.12
CA LEU A 77 17.35 -6.18 -0.82
C LEU A 77 17.50 -4.67 -0.61
N PRO A 78 16.45 -3.96 -0.19
CA PRO A 78 16.54 -2.53 0.02
C PRO A 78 17.29 -2.20 1.32
N GLU A 79 18.20 -1.22 1.28
CA GLU A 79 18.88 -0.65 2.44
C GLU A 79 17.98 0.30 3.24
N LEU A 80 16.91 0.82 2.62
CA LEU A 80 15.95 1.73 3.22
C LEU A 80 14.54 1.13 3.18
N PHE A 81 13.75 1.36 4.22
CA PHE A 81 12.30 1.16 4.12
C PHE A 81 11.71 2.23 3.21
N TYR A 82 11.00 1.84 2.16
CA TYR A 82 10.50 2.81 1.18
C TYR A 82 9.00 2.70 0.93
N GLY A 83 8.41 3.81 0.53
CA GLY A 83 7.01 3.90 0.12
C GLY A 83 6.77 5.11 -0.76
N ARG A 84 5.60 5.14 -1.40
CA ARG A 84 5.19 6.21 -2.31
C ARG A 84 3.84 6.78 -1.92
N PHE A 85 3.76 8.09 -1.88
CA PHE A 85 2.51 8.84 -1.96
C PHE A 85 2.23 9.17 -3.41
N SER A 86 1.57 8.25 -4.13
CA SER A 86 1.28 8.41 -5.55
C SER A 86 0.17 9.43 -5.77
N ALA A 87 0.53 10.65 -6.14
CA ALA A 87 -0.39 11.75 -6.35
C ALA A 87 0.01 12.59 -7.55
N ASN A 88 -0.96 12.89 -8.42
CA ASN A 88 -0.80 13.74 -9.61
C ASN A 88 -1.13 15.21 -9.35
N SER A 89 -1.79 15.52 -8.24
CA SER A 89 -2.24 16.86 -7.88
C SER A 89 -2.08 17.16 -6.41
N ALA A 90 -2.05 18.45 -6.06
CA ALA A 90 -2.01 18.89 -4.67
C ALA A 90 -3.22 18.40 -3.85
N SER A 91 -4.41 18.30 -4.46
CA SER A 91 -5.60 17.78 -3.77
C SER A 91 -5.48 16.30 -3.43
N GLN A 92 -4.97 15.47 -4.35
CA GLN A 92 -4.70 14.05 -4.06
C GLN A 92 -3.62 13.89 -2.99
N MET A 93 -2.54 14.66 -3.06
CA MET A 93 -1.50 14.65 -2.02
C MET A 93 -2.08 15.06 -0.66
N THR A 94 -2.91 16.09 -0.61
CA THR A 94 -3.58 16.52 0.62
C THR A 94 -4.45 15.41 1.20
N ALA A 95 -5.21 14.69 0.37
CA ALA A 95 -6.04 13.56 0.80
C ALA A 95 -5.20 12.44 1.46
N ILE A 96 -4.09 12.05 0.84
CA ILE A 96 -3.17 11.04 1.37
C ILE A 96 -2.55 11.51 2.69
N VAL A 97 -2.02 12.74 2.72
CA VAL A 97 -1.35 13.31 3.90
C VAL A 97 -2.32 13.44 5.07
N ASN A 98 -3.54 13.94 4.85
CA ASN A 98 -4.54 14.09 5.91
C ASN A 98 -4.87 12.74 6.57
N LYS A 99 -5.12 11.69 5.77
CA LYS A 99 -5.37 10.34 6.30
C LYS A 99 -4.18 9.82 7.10
N THR A 100 -2.98 9.94 6.55
CA THR A 100 -1.75 9.48 7.21
C THR A 100 -1.51 10.22 8.53
N VAL A 101 -1.65 11.55 8.53
CA VAL A 101 -1.45 12.36 9.75
C VAL A 101 -2.50 12.02 10.83
N ASN A 102 -3.78 11.87 10.43
CA ASN A 102 -4.83 11.48 11.36
C ASN A 102 -4.60 10.08 11.93
N TYR A 103 -4.17 9.14 11.09
CA TYR A 103 -3.84 7.77 11.51
C TYR A 103 -2.67 7.75 12.49
N GLU A 104 -1.57 8.42 12.17
CA GLU A 104 -0.37 8.46 13.03
C GLU A 104 -0.58 9.22 14.34
N LYS A 105 -1.47 10.21 14.35
CA LYS A 105 -1.87 10.92 15.57
C LYS A 105 -2.91 10.18 16.41
N TYR A 106 -3.40 9.04 15.91
CA TYR A 106 -4.51 8.32 16.53
C TYR A 106 -5.76 9.22 16.73
N ALA A 107 -6.01 10.09 15.74
CA ALA A 107 -7.06 11.10 15.81
C ALA A 107 -8.37 10.57 15.24
N PHE A 108 -8.98 9.60 15.93
CA PHE A 108 -10.24 8.96 15.55
C PHE A 108 -11.35 9.31 16.53
N GLU A 109 -12.56 9.54 16.04
CA GLU A 109 -13.76 9.67 16.88
C GLU A 109 -14.17 8.34 17.51
N ASN A 110 -13.93 7.24 16.78
CA ASN A 110 -14.14 5.87 17.21
C ASN A 110 -12.99 5.03 16.65
N ASP A 111 -12.34 4.24 17.49
CA ASP A 111 -11.21 3.40 17.17
C ASP A 111 -11.50 1.88 17.19
N GLU A 112 -12.74 1.47 17.48
CA GLU A 112 -13.14 0.06 17.53
C GLU A 112 -12.84 -0.71 16.22
N TRP A 113 -12.88 0.00 15.08
CA TRP A 113 -12.61 -0.57 13.77
C TRP A 113 -11.14 -1.02 13.60
N LEU A 114 -10.20 -0.47 14.38
CA LEU A 114 -8.80 -0.91 14.40
C LEU A 114 -8.64 -2.35 14.89
N ASN A 115 -9.58 -2.83 15.71
CA ASN A 115 -9.59 -4.21 16.20
C ASN A 115 -10.29 -5.19 15.24
N ARG A 116 -10.70 -4.75 14.07
CA ARG A 116 -11.32 -5.59 13.04
C ARG A 116 -10.31 -5.94 11.96
N ILE A 117 -10.25 -7.22 11.60
CA ILE A 117 -9.46 -7.70 10.46
C ILE A 117 -10.37 -8.43 9.47
N MET A 118 -10.06 -8.26 8.18
CA MET A 118 -10.72 -8.98 7.10
C MET A 118 -9.69 -9.82 6.33
N LEU A 119 -9.92 -11.11 6.25
CA LEU A 119 -9.06 -12.08 5.56
C LEU A 119 -9.84 -12.71 4.41
N VAL A 120 -9.37 -12.53 3.19
CA VAL A 120 -10.07 -12.98 1.98
C VAL A 120 -9.15 -13.84 1.13
N ALA A 121 -9.35 -15.17 1.19
CA ALA A 121 -8.85 -16.09 0.20
C ALA A 121 -9.76 -16.01 -1.03
N GLY A 122 -9.34 -15.33 -2.08
CA GLY A 122 -10.11 -15.17 -3.29
C GLY A 122 -10.30 -16.50 -4.04
N LYS A 123 -11.15 -16.49 -5.07
CA LYS A 123 -11.47 -17.72 -5.82
C LYS A 123 -10.31 -18.15 -6.70
N GLU A 124 -9.76 -19.30 -6.37
CA GLU A 124 -8.76 -20.02 -7.12
C GLU A 124 -9.29 -21.40 -7.52
N THR A 125 -8.89 -21.92 -8.68
CA THR A 125 -9.36 -23.21 -9.20
C THR A 125 -8.24 -24.19 -9.50
N ALA A 126 -7.07 -23.69 -9.89
CA ALA A 126 -5.93 -24.53 -10.27
C ALA A 126 -5.12 -24.96 -9.03
N SER A 127 -4.94 -26.27 -8.82
CA SER A 127 -4.08 -26.79 -7.74
C SER A 127 -2.62 -26.33 -7.94
N PRO A 128 -1.90 -25.90 -6.89
CA PRO A 128 -2.24 -25.92 -5.45
C PRO A 128 -2.86 -24.61 -4.92
N ALA A 129 -3.17 -23.64 -5.77
CA ALA A 129 -3.57 -22.30 -5.36
C ALA A 129 -4.74 -22.25 -4.34
N PRO A 130 -5.83 -23.04 -4.47
CA PRO A 130 -6.89 -23.08 -3.47
C PRO A 130 -6.41 -23.41 -2.06
N THR A 131 -5.48 -24.35 -1.94
CA THR A 131 -4.90 -24.73 -0.66
C THR A 131 -3.98 -23.64 -0.11
N CYS A 132 -3.19 -23.00 -0.99
CA CYS A 132 -2.27 -21.93 -0.61
C CYS A 132 -3.01 -20.71 -0.06
N VAL A 133 -4.02 -20.19 -0.76
CA VAL A 133 -4.76 -18.99 -0.32
C VAL A 133 -5.53 -19.24 0.98
N ASN A 134 -6.16 -20.41 1.14
CA ASN A 134 -6.83 -20.78 2.38
C ASN A 134 -5.82 -20.98 3.54
N GLY A 135 -4.69 -21.61 3.26
CA GLY A 135 -3.60 -21.82 4.21
C GLY A 135 -3.02 -20.51 4.72
N GLN A 136 -2.85 -19.53 3.85
CA GLN A 136 -2.40 -18.18 4.21
C GLN A 136 -3.38 -17.51 5.19
N MET A 137 -4.68 -17.54 4.91
CA MET A 137 -5.68 -16.96 5.83
C MET A 137 -5.69 -17.66 7.20
N ASN A 138 -5.56 -19.00 7.21
CA ASN A 138 -5.44 -19.75 8.46
C ASN A 138 -4.18 -19.42 9.25
N TYR A 139 -3.05 -19.22 8.55
CA TYR A 139 -1.78 -18.83 9.17
C TYR A 139 -1.90 -17.44 9.82
N VAL A 140 -2.42 -16.44 9.09
CA VAL A 140 -2.61 -15.10 9.63
C VAL A 140 -3.57 -15.10 10.82
N LYS A 141 -4.70 -15.80 10.71
CA LYS A 141 -5.73 -15.88 11.76
C LYS A 141 -5.17 -16.33 13.13
N GLN A 142 -4.23 -17.25 13.15
CA GLN A 142 -3.70 -17.79 14.43
C GLN A 142 -2.95 -16.74 15.26
N TYR A 143 -2.48 -15.65 14.65
CA TYR A 143 -1.79 -14.56 15.34
C TYR A 143 -2.74 -13.43 15.78
N PHE A 144 -3.97 -13.42 15.29
CA PHE A 144 -4.97 -12.38 15.58
C PHE A 144 -6.15 -12.95 16.37
N THR A 145 -5.87 -13.66 17.46
CA THR A 145 -6.88 -14.40 18.24
C THR A 145 -7.81 -13.50 19.06
N THR A 146 -7.40 -12.27 19.32
CA THR A 146 -8.16 -11.29 20.12
C THR A 146 -8.95 -10.28 19.29
N LEU A 147 -8.77 -10.28 17.98
CA LEU A 147 -9.41 -9.32 17.07
C LEU A 147 -10.72 -9.87 16.49
N ASP A 148 -11.64 -8.96 16.18
CA ASP A 148 -12.84 -9.28 15.42
C ASP A 148 -12.47 -9.63 13.98
N THR A 149 -12.60 -10.91 13.62
CA THR A 149 -12.10 -11.45 12.35
C THR A 149 -13.25 -11.83 11.41
N ALA A 150 -13.35 -11.10 10.28
CA ALA A 150 -14.15 -11.53 9.13
C ALA A 150 -13.26 -12.35 8.19
N ILE A 151 -13.56 -13.65 8.02
CA ILE A 151 -12.75 -14.53 7.17
C ILE A 151 -13.61 -15.15 6.05
N TYR A 152 -13.06 -15.16 4.85
CA TYR A 152 -13.70 -15.67 3.63
C TYR A 152 -12.77 -16.66 2.95
N TYR A 153 -13.17 -17.93 2.92
CA TYR A 153 -12.40 -19.02 2.34
C TYR A 153 -12.78 -19.29 0.89
N ASN A 154 -11.81 -19.63 0.07
CA ASN A 154 -12.00 -20.21 -1.26
C ASN A 154 -12.66 -21.61 -1.13
N PRO A 155 -13.64 -21.99 -1.97
CA PRO A 155 -14.16 -21.24 -3.12
C PRO A 155 -15.36 -20.35 -2.79
N ALA A 156 -15.93 -20.43 -1.60
CA ALA A 156 -17.15 -19.72 -1.22
C ALA A 156 -16.99 -18.19 -1.25
N SER A 157 -15.78 -17.69 -0.99
CA SER A 157 -15.44 -16.26 -1.07
C SER A 157 -15.82 -15.61 -2.39
N GLY A 158 -15.69 -16.33 -3.51
CA GLY A 158 -16.02 -15.83 -4.84
C GLY A 158 -17.45 -15.31 -5.01
N ASN A 159 -18.37 -15.79 -4.19
CA ASN A 159 -19.78 -15.38 -4.18
C ASN A 159 -20.11 -14.34 -3.08
N LYS A 160 -19.09 -13.78 -2.40
CA LYS A 160 -19.26 -12.91 -1.24
C LYS A 160 -19.00 -11.42 -1.52
N ALA A 161 -18.87 -11.02 -2.79
CA ALA A 161 -18.55 -9.65 -3.16
C ALA A 161 -19.46 -8.60 -2.51
N SER A 162 -20.77 -8.80 -2.53
CA SER A 162 -21.74 -7.86 -1.94
C SER A 162 -21.61 -7.76 -0.41
N GLU A 163 -21.44 -8.90 0.26
CA GLU A 163 -21.25 -8.95 1.72
C GLU A 163 -19.94 -8.26 2.13
N ILE A 164 -18.84 -8.53 1.41
CA ILE A 164 -17.53 -7.91 1.66
C ILE A 164 -17.60 -6.39 1.48
N LYS A 165 -18.19 -5.91 0.37
CA LYS A 165 -18.37 -4.48 0.11
C LYS A 165 -19.18 -3.79 1.22
N GLN A 166 -20.23 -4.42 1.70
CA GLN A 166 -21.03 -3.89 2.81
C GLN A 166 -20.21 -3.83 4.11
N LYS A 167 -19.46 -4.88 4.43
CA LYS A 167 -18.63 -4.92 5.64
C LYS A 167 -17.49 -3.92 5.61
N LEU A 168 -16.86 -3.69 4.47
CA LEU A 168 -15.79 -2.70 4.32
C LEU A 168 -16.22 -1.29 4.73
N ASN A 169 -17.50 -0.95 4.59
CA ASN A 169 -18.06 0.32 5.04
C ASN A 169 -18.08 0.48 6.58
N ASN A 170 -17.93 -0.61 7.33
CA ASN A 170 -17.84 -0.57 8.79
C ASN A 170 -16.42 -0.30 9.31
N GLY A 171 -15.42 -0.18 8.41
CA GLY A 171 -14.02 0.01 8.75
C GLY A 171 -13.36 -1.28 9.26
N TYR A 172 -12.13 -1.48 8.83
CA TYR A 172 -11.22 -2.56 9.24
C TYR A 172 -9.83 -2.01 9.42
N GLY A 173 -9.16 -2.31 10.53
CA GLY A 173 -7.78 -1.91 10.78
C GLY A 173 -6.79 -2.60 9.84
N TRP A 174 -7.11 -3.86 9.47
CA TRP A 174 -6.31 -4.63 8.53
C TRP A 174 -7.19 -5.43 7.56
N ILE A 175 -6.82 -5.41 6.29
CA ILE A 175 -7.46 -6.21 5.25
C ILE A 175 -6.36 -6.97 4.51
N ASN A 176 -6.55 -8.28 4.34
CA ASN A 176 -5.67 -9.13 3.55
C ASN A 176 -6.48 -9.88 2.48
N TYR A 177 -6.16 -9.61 1.24
CA TYR A 177 -6.67 -10.35 0.08
C TYR A 177 -5.55 -11.13 -0.57
N SER A 178 -5.82 -12.36 -1.01
CA SER A 178 -4.89 -13.18 -1.76
C SER A 178 -5.61 -13.98 -2.84
N ALA A 179 -5.39 -13.64 -4.10
CA ALA A 179 -5.79 -14.34 -5.34
C ALA A 179 -5.41 -13.52 -6.57
N HIS A 180 -6.23 -13.59 -7.65
CA HIS A 180 -6.04 -12.78 -8.85
C HIS A 180 -6.59 -11.35 -8.70
N CYS A 181 -5.87 -10.40 -9.27
CA CYS A 181 -6.35 -9.03 -9.52
C CYS A 181 -5.77 -8.47 -10.82
N ASP A 182 -6.33 -7.36 -11.23
CA ASP A 182 -5.81 -6.48 -12.27
C ASP A 182 -5.69 -5.04 -11.74
N GLU A 183 -5.45 -4.08 -12.62
CA GLU A 183 -5.33 -2.67 -12.27
C GLU A 183 -6.63 -2.07 -11.73
N ASP A 184 -7.79 -2.66 -12.05
CA ASP A 184 -9.09 -2.22 -11.55
C ASP A 184 -9.42 -2.82 -10.16
N GLY A 185 -8.73 -3.90 -9.74
CA GLY A 185 -8.86 -4.48 -8.40
C GLY A 185 -9.02 -5.99 -8.35
N TRP A 186 -9.69 -6.48 -7.31
CA TRP A 186 -9.85 -7.91 -7.04
C TRP A 186 -10.74 -8.59 -8.07
N ALA A 187 -10.29 -9.71 -8.61
CA ALA A 187 -11.03 -10.45 -9.62
C ALA A 187 -12.22 -11.22 -9.03
N SER A 188 -12.00 -11.97 -7.93
CA SER A 188 -13.07 -12.77 -7.32
C SER A 188 -12.74 -13.10 -5.85
N PRO A 189 -13.51 -12.58 -4.85
CA PRO A 189 -14.68 -11.72 -5.03
C PRO A 189 -14.34 -10.39 -5.68
N SER A 190 -15.20 -9.89 -6.56
CA SER A 190 -14.93 -8.64 -7.26
C SER A 190 -15.01 -7.42 -6.34
N LEU A 191 -13.93 -6.65 -6.28
CA LEU A 191 -13.86 -5.33 -5.63
C LEU A 191 -13.07 -4.39 -6.53
N THR A 192 -13.75 -3.45 -7.17
CA THR A 192 -13.16 -2.56 -8.19
C THR A 192 -12.89 -1.17 -7.66
N ARG A 193 -12.12 -0.36 -8.40
CA ARG A 193 -11.89 1.07 -8.11
C ARG A 193 -13.20 1.82 -7.90
N SER A 194 -14.22 1.56 -8.72
CA SER A 194 -15.53 2.19 -8.54
C SER A 194 -16.20 1.81 -7.22
N ASN A 195 -16.01 0.58 -6.74
CA ASN A 195 -16.49 0.16 -5.43
C ASN A 195 -15.74 0.86 -4.30
N VAL A 196 -14.42 1.00 -4.41
CA VAL A 196 -13.59 1.75 -3.45
C VAL A 196 -14.03 3.22 -3.40
N SER A 197 -14.23 3.85 -4.54
CA SER A 197 -14.73 5.23 -4.62
C SER A 197 -16.13 5.40 -4.01
N ALA A 198 -16.95 4.35 -4.00
CA ALA A 198 -18.30 4.35 -3.40
C ALA A 198 -18.31 4.00 -1.90
N MET A 199 -17.18 3.63 -1.29
CA MET A 199 -17.11 3.29 0.14
C MET A 199 -17.54 4.47 1.01
N THR A 200 -18.04 4.12 2.20
CA THR A 200 -18.55 5.08 3.19
C THR A 200 -17.89 4.95 4.56
N ASN A 201 -16.75 4.27 4.65
CA ASN A 201 -15.96 4.09 5.87
C ASN A 201 -15.22 5.37 6.30
N THR A 202 -15.92 6.49 6.36
CA THR A 202 -15.38 7.80 6.70
C THR A 202 -14.65 7.78 8.05
N GLY A 203 -13.40 8.20 8.07
CA GLY A 203 -12.55 8.21 9.26
C GLY A 203 -12.01 6.83 9.68
N MET A 204 -12.37 5.74 8.98
CA MET A 204 -12.04 4.35 9.34
C MET A 204 -11.22 3.68 8.23
N TYR A 205 -10.05 4.19 7.94
CA TYR A 205 -9.18 3.77 6.83
C TYR A 205 -7.97 2.97 7.34
N GLY A 206 -8.04 1.65 7.20
CA GLY A 206 -6.98 0.72 7.62
C GLY A 206 -5.88 0.50 6.59
N VAL A 207 -5.02 -0.47 6.89
CA VAL A 207 -3.95 -0.96 6.00
C VAL A 207 -4.49 -2.13 5.18
N TRP A 208 -4.27 -2.09 3.87
CA TRP A 208 -4.67 -3.15 2.95
C TRP A 208 -3.44 -3.88 2.40
N LEU A 209 -3.42 -5.20 2.53
CA LEU A 209 -2.46 -6.08 1.89
C LEU A 209 -3.14 -6.81 0.74
N ASN A 210 -2.76 -6.48 -0.49
CA ASN A 210 -3.26 -7.09 -1.72
C ASN A 210 -2.19 -8.01 -2.31
N ASN A 211 -2.13 -9.24 -1.83
CA ASN A 211 -1.25 -10.27 -2.40
C ASN A 211 -1.84 -10.77 -3.73
N CYS A 212 -1.69 -9.97 -4.76
CA CYS A 212 -2.20 -10.20 -6.11
C CYS A 212 -1.40 -9.39 -7.15
N CYS A 213 -1.63 -9.63 -8.47
CA CYS A 213 -0.65 -9.25 -9.50
C CYS A 213 -0.49 -7.75 -9.77
N LEU A 214 -1.59 -6.99 -9.98
CA LEU A 214 -1.54 -5.67 -10.61
C LEU A 214 -2.30 -4.58 -9.84
N SER A 215 -2.70 -4.84 -8.58
CA SER A 215 -3.43 -3.86 -7.77
C SER A 215 -2.64 -2.56 -7.57
N SER A 216 -1.33 -2.66 -7.53
CA SER A 216 -0.40 -1.53 -7.34
C SER A 216 0.41 -1.19 -8.58
N LYS A 217 -0.09 -1.50 -9.77
CA LYS A 217 0.55 -1.15 -11.05
C LYS A 217 0.34 0.34 -11.37
N TYR A 218 1.09 1.19 -10.69
CA TYR A 218 0.96 2.66 -10.74
C TYR A 218 1.57 3.34 -11.98
N ASP A 219 1.99 2.59 -13.00
CA ASP A 219 2.39 3.09 -14.33
C ASP A 219 1.21 3.20 -15.30
N VAL A 220 -0.01 2.93 -14.85
CA VAL A 220 -1.26 3.22 -15.58
C VAL A 220 -1.84 4.57 -15.15
N SER A 221 -2.93 5.00 -15.77
CA SER A 221 -3.56 6.29 -15.44
C SER A 221 -4.01 6.39 -13.98
N GLU A 222 -4.51 5.30 -13.41
CA GLU A 222 -4.83 5.11 -12.01
C GLU A 222 -5.06 3.62 -11.75
N CYS A 223 -4.38 3.05 -10.76
CA CYS A 223 -4.59 1.67 -10.31
C CYS A 223 -5.47 1.60 -9.06
N PHE A 224 -5.78 0.38 -8.63
CA PHE A 224 -6.61 0.12 -7.45
C PHE A 224 -6.02 0.74 -6.17
N ALA A 225 -4.72 0.54 -5.93
CA ALA A 225 -4.02 1.09 -4.78
C ALA A 225 -4.05 2.63 -4.75
N GLU A 226 -3.83 3.27 -5.89
CA GLU A 226 -3.90 4.72 -6.00
C GLU A 226 -5.31 5.25 -5.71
N THR A 227 -6.33 4.56 -6.23
CA THR A 227 -7.73 4.93 -5.94
C THR A 227 -7.99 4.87 -4.43
N SER A 228 -7.54 3.80 -3.75
CA SER A 228 -7.76 3.63 -2.31
C SER A 228 -7.05 4.70 -1.47
N LEU A 229 -5.83 5.06 -1.85
CA LEU A 229 -5.04 6.09 -1.16
C LEU A 229 -5.57 7.51 -1.40
N ARG A 230 -6.07 7.81 -2.60
CA ARG A 230 -6.53 9.15 -3.01
C ARG A 230 -7.93 9.52 -2.50
N GLN A 231 -8.72 8.54 -1.97
CA GLN A 231 -10.04 8.84 -1.39
C GLN A 231 -9.91 9.46 -0.01
N GLU A 232 -10.48 10.65 0.21
CA GLU A 232 -10.56 11.30 1.53
C GLU A 232 -12.05 11.44 1.93
N PRO A 233 -12.37 11.20 3.19
CA PRO A 233 -11.58 10.62 4.29
C PRO A 233 -11.89 9.13 4.50
N LYS A 234 -11.70 8.30 3.49
CA LYS A 234 -12.15 6.89 3.45
C LYS A 234 -11.17 5.97 2.73
N ALA A 235 -11.57 4.72 2.52
CA ALA A 235 -10.82 3.63 1.90
C ALA A 235 -9.58 3.21 2.71
N ALA A 236 -8.35 3.30 2.19
CA ALA A 236 -7.15 2.87 2.88
C ALA A 236 -6.23 4.04 3.29
N VAL A 237 -5.48 3.89 4.38
CA VAL A 237 -4.37 4.79 4.75
C VAL A 237 -3.06 4.35 4.12
N ALA A 238 -2.88 3.05 3.96
CA ALA A 238 -1.72 2.45 3.29
C ALA A 238 -2.14 1.20 2.54
N GLU A 239 -1.41 0.89 1.49
CA GLU A 239 -1.61 -0.31 0.69
C GLU A 239 -0.27 -0.96 0.36
N ILE A 240 -0.25 -2.30 0.44
CA ILE A 240 0.87 -3.16 0.08
C ILE A 240 0.35 -4.10 -1.01
N GLY A 241 0.96 -4.04 -2.21
CA GLY A 241 0.55 -4.85 -3.35
C GLY A 241 1.61 -4.95 -4.43
#